data_dc235be80987379049ef1d56b14ce88f
#
_entry.id   dc235be80987379049ef1d56b14ce88f
#
_cell.length_a   1.000
_cell.length_b   1.000
_cell.length_c   1.000
_cell.angle_alpha   90.00
_cell.angle_beta   90.00
_cell.angle_gamma   90.00
#
_symmetry.space_group_name_H-M   'P 1'
#
loop_
_entity.id
_entity.type
_entity.pdbx_description
1 polymer ?
#
loop_
_entity_poly.entity_id
_entity_poly.type
_entity_poly.pdbx_seq_one_letter_code
_entity_poly.pdbx_strand_id
1 'polypeptide(L)'
;MADHPAYIELKGICKSFGPVVANHNINLSVEKGEIHALLGENGSGKSTLMNMLSGIYSPDAGEIYLDGKAVSFSEPAESIKAGIGMVHQHFKLVDVLSAKENIVAGKEKAGFFIKQKQLTEEIRAIEEKYGLIVDPDKKVYNMSVSEKQTVEILKVLYRGANILILDEPTAVLTPQEITKLFD
;
A
#
# COMPACT_ATOMS: atom_id res chain seq x y z
N MET A 1 9.80 -29.72 3.51
CA MET A 1 9.35 -28.31 3.52
C MET A 1 8.30 -28.21 2.45
N ALA A 2 7.06 -27.86 2.78
CA ALA A 2 6.03 -27.64 1.77
C ALA A 2 6.47 -26.41 0.92
N ASP A 3 6.63 -26.64 -0.36
CA ASP A 3 6.94 -25.60 -1.34
C ASP A 3 5.69 -24.73 -1.49
N HIS A 4 5.54 -23.72 -0.63
CA HIS A 4 4.48 -22.73 -0.80
C HIS A 4 4.89 -21.83 -1.95
N PRO A 5 4.13 -21.77 -3.04
CA PRO A 5 4.47 -20.91 -4.16
C PRO A 5 4.49 -19.44 -3.68
N ALA A 6 5.51 -18.70 -4.11
CA ALA A 6 5.62 -17.28 -3.83
C ALA A 6 4.36 -16.55 -4.32
N TYR A 7 3.81 -15.68 -3.45
CA TYR A 7 2.67 -14.84 -3.81
C TYR A 7 3.10 -13.62 -4.64
N ILE A 8 4.27 -13.05 -4.29
CA ILE A 8 4.95 -12.03 -5.08
C ILE A 8 6.32 -12.59 -5.45
N GLU A 9 6.69 -12.52 -6.72
CA GLU A 9 8.01 -12.90 -7.16
C GLU A 9 8.56 -11.85 -8.15
N LEU A 10 9.77 -11.39 -7.88
CA LEU A 10 10.53 -10.50 -8.75
C LEU A 10 11.71 -11.27 -9.29
N LYS A 11 11.90 -11.29 -10.61
CA LYS A 11 12.98 -12.01 -11.27
C LYS A 11 13.82 -11.06 -12.12
N GLY A 12 15.08 -10.90 -11.75
CA GLY A 12 16.05 -10.15 -12.53
C GLY A 12 15.68 -8.68 -12.73
N ILE A 13 14.98 -8.06 -11.81
CA ILE A 13 14.49 -6.68 -11.95
C ILE A 13 15.64 -5.70 -12.04
N CYS A 14 15.63 -4.90 -13.11
CA CYS A 14 16.56 -3.81 -13.34
C CYS A 14 15.80 -2.49 -13.52
N LYS A 15 16.37 -1.40 -12.98
CA LYS A 15 15.88 -0.02 -13.19
C LYS A 15 17.00 0.97 -13.14
N SER A 16 17.07 1.84 -14.16
CA SER A 16 18.04 2.93 -14.24
C SER A 16 17.33 4.27 -14.53
N PHE A 17 17.92 5.33 -14.06
CA PHE A 17 17.50 6.71 -14.33
C PHE A 17 18.70 7.47 -14.90
N GLY A 18 18.79 7.51 -16.23
CA GLY A 18 19.99 8.02 -16.93
C GLY A 18 21.24 7.21 -16.51
N PRO A 19 22.28 7.86 -15.96
CA PRO A 19 23.50 7.16 -15.54
C PRO A 19 23.38 6.44 -14.19
N VAL A 20 22.29 6.63 -13.46
CA VAL A 20 22.11 6.06 -12.13
C VAL A 20 21.39 4.73 -12.22
N VAL A 21 22.07 3.63 -11.87
CA VAL A 21 21.48 2.30 -11.74
C VAL A 21 20.87 2.18 -10.35
N ALA A 22 19.54 2.24 -10.26
CA ALA A 22 18.82 2.16 -8.99
C ALA A 22 18.61 0.72 -8.52
N ASN A 23 18.31 -0.19 -9.45
CA ASN A 23 18.16 -1.63 -9.18
C ASN A 23 18.88 -2.42 -10.29
N HIS A 24 19.58 -3.46 -9.91
CA HIS A 24 20.30 -4.32 -10.87
C HIS A 24 20.13 -5.79 -10.48
N ASN A 25 19.49 -6.56 -11.36
CA ASN A 25 19.26 -8.00 -11.21
C ASN A 25 18.66 -8.39 -9.85
N ILE A 26 17.64 -7.64 -9.38
CA ILE A 26 17.00 -7.89 -8.10
C ILE A 26 16.04 -9.08 -8.23
N ASN A 27 16.21 -10.01 -7.28
CA ASN A 27 15.32 -11.15 -7.11
C ASN A 27 14.72 -11.08 -5.70
N LEU A 28 13.40 -11.23 -5.60
CA LEU A 28 12.66 -11.19 -4.34
C LEU A 28 11.51 -12.18 -4.43
N SER A 29 11.25 -12.89 -3.35
CA SER A 29 10.13 -13.80 -3.21
C SER A 29 9.44 -13.55 -1.89
N VAL A 30 8.13 -13.38 -1.90
CA VAL A 30 7.30 -13.13 -0.71
C VAL A 30 6.13 -14.11 -0.72
N GLU A 31 5.93 -14.84 0.36
CA GLU A 31 4.84 -15.79 0.51
C GLU A 31 3.51 -15.10 0.87
N LYS A 32 2.41 -15.80 0.71
CA LYS A 32 1.10 -15.30 1.14
C LYS A 32 1.01 -15.25 2.66
N GLY A 33 0.64 -14.08 3.20
CA GLY A 33 0.56 -13.85 4.65
C GLY A 33 1.92 -13.58 5.31
N GLU A 34 2.98 -13.43 4.52
CA GLU A 34 4.31 -13.05 5.02
C GLU A 34 4.38 -11.54 5.26
N ILE A 35 5.06 -11.17 6.35
CA ILE A 35 5.52 -9.82 6.60
C ILE A 35 6.99 -9.76 6.20
N HIS A 36 7.27 -9.11 5.08
CA HIS A 36 8.61 -9.01 4.51
C HIS A 36 9.21 -7.63 4.73
N ALA A 37 10.31 -7.55 5.48
CA ALA A 37 11.02 -6.30 5.74
C ALA A 37 12.16 -6.10 4.73
N LEU A 38 12.08 -5.03 3.96
CA LEU A 38 13.13 -4.63 3.02
C LEU A 38 14.08 -3.63 3.69
N LEU A 39 15.26 -4.09 4.08
CA LEU A 39 16.27 -3.28 4.79
C LEU A 39 17.39 -2.83 3.85
N GLY A 40 17.95 -1.67 4.13
CA GLY A 40 19.09 -1.11 3.38
C GLY A 40 19.26 0.38 3.64
N GLU A 41 20.40 0.92 3.26
CA GLU A 41 20.73 2.34 3.40
C GLU A 41 19.84 3.24 2.52
N ASN A 42 19.81 4.54 2.83
CA ASN A 42 19.14 5.51 1.98
C ASN A 42 19.81 5.55 0.60
N GLY A 43 18.99 5.54 -0.47
CA GLY A 43 19.50 5.49 -1.84
C GLY A 43 19.83 4.07 -2.35
N SER A 44 19.63 3.00 -1.58
CA SER A 44 19.88 1.62 -2.03
C SER A 44 18.84 1.06 -3.03
N GLY A 45 17.88 1.86 -3.50
CA GLY A 45 16.89 1.45 -4.49
C GLY A 45 15.60 0.84 -3.93
N LYS A 46 15.40 0.77 -2.61
CA LYS A 46 14.18 0.20 -1.99
C LYS A 46 12.89 0.84 -2.50
N SER A 47 12.79 2.17 -2.39
CA SER A 47 11.60 2.89 -2.83
C SER A 47 11.40 2.79 -4.35
N THR A 48 12.49 2.66 -5.13
CA THR A 48 12.39 2.39 -6.57
C THR A 48 11.77 1.04 -6.84
N LEU A 49 12.18 0.00 -6.11
CA LEU A 49 11.64 -1.35 -6.23
C LEU A 49 10.15 -1.38 -5.85
N MET A 50 9.76 -0.73 -4.74
CA MET A 50 8.37 -0.62 -4.30
C MET A 50 7.52 0.18 -5.28
N ASN A 51 8.08 1.24 -5.87
CA ASN A 51 7.41 2.04 -6.90
C ASN A 51 7.18 1.25 -8.20
N MET A 52 8.00 0.26 -8.52
CA MET A 52 7.73 -0.64 -9.66
C MET A 52 6.57 -1.59 -9.35
N LEU A 53 6.49 -2.14 -8.13
CA LEU A 53 5.34 -2.95 -7.70
C LEU A 53 4.04 -2.15 -7.66
N SER A 54 4.10 -0.87 -7.30
CA SER A 54 2.92 0.01 -7.26
C SER A 54 2.54 0.62 -8.62
N GLY A 55 3.28 0.30 -9.69
CA GLY A 55 2.99 0.78 -11.05
C GLY A 55 3.35 2.25 -11.31
N ILE A 56 4.18 2.87 -10.44
CA ILE A 56 4.70 4.23 -10.64
C ILE A 56 5.84 4.21 -11.67
N TYR A 57 6.65 3.15 -11.64
CA TYR A 57 7.70 2.92 -12.63
C TYR A 57 7.53 1.55 -13.25
N SER A 58 7.88 1.41 -14.53
CA SER A 58 8.06 0.11 -15.15
C SER A 58 9.52 -0.33 -15.03
N PRO A 59 9.83 -1.61 -14.77
CA PRO A 59 11.18 -2.12 -14.83
C PRO A 59 11.74 -2.00 -16.26
N ASP A 60 13.07 -1.78 -16.36
CA ASP A 60 13.76 -1.75 -17.66
C ASP A 60 14.07 -3.19 -18.14
N ALA A 61 14.20 -4.15 -17.20
CA ALA A 61 14.34 -5.58 -17.45
C ALA A 61 13.85 -6.38 -16.24
N GLY A 62 13.60 -7.68 -16.46
CA GLY A 62 13.09 -8.59 -15.45
C GLY A 62 11.57 -8.69 -15.50
N GLU A 63 11.02 -9.54 -14.64
CA GLU A 63 9.59 -9.87 -14.62
C GLU A 63 9.05 -9.85 -13.19
N ILE A 64 7.80 -9.43 -13.06
CA ILE A 64 7.03 -9.43 -11.82
C ILE A 64 5.94 -10.49 -11.94
N TYR A 65 5.81 -11.31 -10.91
CA TYR A 65 4.76 -12.32 -10.82
C TYR A 65 3.90 -12.09 -9.59
N LEU A 66 2.58 -12.23 -9.75
CA LEU A 66 1.60 -12.29 -8.67
C LEU A 66 0.84 -13.60 -8.77
N ASP A 67 0.85 -14.37 -7.69
CA ASP A 67 0.20 -15.70 -7.62
C ASP A 67 0.56 -16.58 -8.85
N GLY A 68 1.86 -16.62 -9.18
CA GLY A 68 2.42 -17.37 -10.30
C GLY A 68 2.12 -16.82 -11.69
N LYS A 69 1.43 -15.67 -11.82
CA LYS A 69 1.11 -15.05 -13.11
C LYS A 69 1.99 -13.85 -13.35
N ALA A 70 2.62 -13.77 -14.51
CA ALA A 70 3.37 -12.59 -14.92
C ALA A 70 2.44 -11.38 -15.05
N VAL A 71 2.84 -10.26 -14.42
CA VAL A 71 2.11 -8.99 -14.46
C VAL A 71 3.04 -7.86 -14.87
N SER A 72 2.46 -6.86 -15.49
CA SER A 72 3.16 -5.61 -15.83
C SER A 72 2.20 -4.46 -15.56
N PHE A 73 2.68 -3.43 -14.89
CA PHE A 73 1.89 -2.25 -14.58
C PHE A 73 2.44 -1.05 -15.33
N SER A 74 1.59 -0.39 -16.10
CA SER A 74 1.91 0.86 -16.82
C SER A 74 1.48 2.09 -16.01
N GLU A 75 0.55 1.90 -15.07
CA GLU A 75 0.02 2.95 -14.20
C GLU A 75 -0.43 2.39 -12.83
N PRO A 76 -0.47 3.23 -11.79
CA PRO A 76 -0.87 2.78 -10.43
C PRO A 76 -2.28 2.20 -10.35
N ALA A 77 -3.19 2.59 -11.24
CA ALA A 77 -4.55 2.03 -11.25
C ALA A 77 -4.56 0.52 -11.56
N GLU A 78 -3.62 0.03 -12.35
CA GLU A 78 -3.49 -1.40 -12.67
C GLU A 78 -2.99 -2.21 -11.48
N SER A 79 -1.99 -1.71 -10.74
CA SER A 79 -1.48 -2.36 -9.54
C SER A 79 -2.55 -2.40 -8.43
N ILE A 80 -3.34 -1.33 -8.27
CA ILE A 80 -4.47 -1.28 -7.33
C ILE A 80 -5.53 -2.33 -7.72
N LYS A 81 -5.85 -2.47 -9.01
CA LYS A 81 -6.79 -3.50 -9.49
C LYS A 81 -6.25 -4.91 -9.27
N ALA A 82 -4.94 -5.10 -9.30
CA ALA A 82 -4.28 -6.36 -8.96
C ALA A 82 -4.20 -6.62 -7.44
N GLY A 83 -4.69 -5.70 -6.62
CA GLY A 83 -4.74 -5.83 -5.16
C GLY A 83 -3.50 -5.30 -4.43
N ILE A 84 -2.64 -4.53 -5.09
CA ILE A 84 -1.47 -3.91 -4.45
C ILE A 84 -1.85 -2.50 -3.98
N GLY A 85 -1.70 -2.26 -2.68
CA GLY A 85 -1.88 -0.95 -2.06
C GLY A 85 -0.58 -0.41 -1.51
N MET A 86 -0.25 0.84 -1.80
CA MET A 86 0.95 1.50 -1.26
C MET A 86 0.57 2.67 -0.36
N VAL A 87 1.12 2.66 0.83
CA VAL A 87 1.08 3.76 1.79
C VAL A 87 2.43 4.46 1.75
N HIS A 88 2.42 5.71 1.36
CA HIS A 88 3.64 6.51 1.17
C HIS A 88 4.09 7.13 2.49
N GLN A 89 5.38 7.45 2.60
CA GLN A 89 5.98 8.19 3.71
C GLN A 89 5.29 9.55 3.98
N HIS A 90 4.83 10.22 2.92
CA HIS A 90 4.05 11.45 3.02
C HIS A 90 2.58 11.17 2.73
N PHE A 91 1.71 11.52 3.68
CA PHE A 91 0.28 11.31 3.54
C PHE A 91 -0.31 12.01 2.32
N LYS A 92 -1.09 11.26 1.55
CA LYS A 92 -1.84 11.77 0.40
C LYS A 92 -3.31 11.97 0.79
N LEU A 93 -3.53 12.66 1.91
CA LEU A 93 -4.85 13.00 2.43
C LEU A 93 -5.18 14.45 2.15
N VAL A 94 -6.46 14.72 1.98
CA VAL A 94 -6.99 16.08 1.83
C VAL A 94 -7.40 16.58 3.21
N ASP A 95 -6.68 17.56 3.75
CA ASP A 95 -6.83 18.00 5.14
C ASP A 95 -8.25 18.49 5.50
N VAL A 96 -8.93 19.15 4.58
CA VAL A 96 -10.29 19.69 4.79
C VAL A 96 -11.40 18.63 4.73
N LEU A 97 -11.08 17.42 4.28
CA LEU A 97 -12.00 16.29 4.25
C LEU A 97 -11.93 15.48 5.54
N SER A 98 -13.00 14.74 5.84
CA SER A 98 -13.03 13.77 6.95
C SER A 98 -12.29 12.48 6.58
N ALA A 99 -12.07 11.60 7.58
CA ALA A 99 -11.50 10.27 7.36
C ALA A 99 -12.28 9.52 6.27
N LYS A 100 -13.61 9.38 6.45
CA LYS A 100 -14.45 8.65 5.50
C LYS A 100 -14.42 9.24 4.10
N GLU A 101 -14.41 10.58 3.98
CA GLU A 101 -14.31 11.25 2.67
C GLU A 101 -12.97 10.95 1.98
N ASN A 102 -11.87 10.90 2.73
CA ASN A 102 -10.56 10.52 2.21
C ASN A 102 -10.48 9.03 1.82
N ILE A 103 -11.05 8.14 2.64
CA ILE A 103 -11.03 6.69 2.39
C ILE A 103 -11.72 6.37 1.06
N VAL A 104 -12.86 6.99 0.78
CA VAL A 104 -13.64 6.71 -0.43
C VAL A 104 -13.22 7.51 -1.65
N ALA A 105 -12.44 8.57 -1.47
CA ALA A 105 -11.99 9.41 -2.57
C ALA A 105 -11.30 8.59 -3.67
N GLY A 106 -11.69 8.78 -4.93
CA GLY A 106 -11.12 8.10 -6.09
C GLY A 106 -11.64 6.68 -6.36
N LYS A 107 -12.67 6.20 -5.67
CA LYS A 107 -13.38 4.97 -6.07
C LYS A 107 -14.34 5.29 -7.21
N GLU A 108 -14.12 4.71 -8.39
CA GLU A 108 -14.85 5.00 -9.64
C GLU A 108 -16.39 4.82 -9.57
N LYS A 109 -16.88 4.10 -8.57
CA LYS A 109 -18.32 3.84 -8.35
C LYS A 109 -18.92 4.55 -7.14
N ALA A 110 -18.22 5.53 -6.56
CA ALA A 110 -18.84 6.44 -5.62
C ALA A 110 -19.85 7.31 -6.38
N GLY A 111 -20.98 6.72 -6.74
CA GLY A 111 -22.10 7.46 -7.29
C GLY A 111 -22.42 8.61 -6.33
N PHE A 112 -22.82 9.75 -6.86
CA PHE A 112 -23.11 11.02 -6.15
C PHE A 112 -24.09 10.89 -4.96
N PHE A 113 -24.64 9.69 -4.73
CA PHE A 113 -25.61 9.33 -3.69
C PHE A 113 -25.22 8.08 -2.87
N ILE A 114 -23.96 7.90 -2.49
CA ILE A 114 -23.67 6.90 -1.44
C ILE A 114 -24.36 7.39 -0.18
N LYS A 115 -25.32 6.59 0.33
CA LYS A 115 -25.94 6.88 1.64
C LYS A 115 -24.84 6.91 2.68
N GLN A 116 -24.61 8.05 3.30
CA GLN A 116 -23.56 8.31 4.28
C GLN A 116 -23.49 7.21 5.38
N LYS A 117 -24.66 6.66 5.75
CA LYS A 117 -24.77 5.58 6.72
C LYS A 117 -24.16 4.27 6.23
N GLN A 118 -24.47 3.89 4.99
CA GLN A 118 -23.90 2.67 4.37
C GLN A 118 -22.38 2.74 4.26
N LEU A 119 -21.84 3.90 3.90
CA LEU A 119 -20.42 4.14 3.81
C LEU A 119 -19.71 3.98 5.16
N THR A 120 -20.32 4.54 6.22
CA THR A 120 -19.79 4.38 7.57
C THR A 120 -19.80 2.92 8.01
N GLU A 121 -20.84 2.16 7.65
CA GLU A 121 -20.93 0.72 7.95
C GLU A 121 -19.86 -0.09 7.19
N GLU A 122 -19.61 0.22 5.91
CA GLU A 122 -18.55 -0.42 5.12
C GLU A 122 -17.15 -0.15 5.71
N ILE A 123 -16.88 1.08 6.13
CA ILE A 123 -15.60 1.43 6.76
C ILE A 123 -15.45 0.70 8.10
N ARG A 124 -16.48 0.70 8.96
CA ARG A 124 -16.47 0.00 10.24
C ARG A 124 -16.21 -1.50 10.10
N ALA A 125 -16.75 -2.13 9.08
CA ALA A 125 -16.49 -3.55 8.81
C ALA A 125 -15.02 -3.83 8.51
N ILE A 126 -14.34 -2.89 7.83
CA ILE A 126 -12.89 -2.99 7.57
C ILE A 126 -12.10 -2.69 8.84
N GLU A 127 -12.49 -1.68 9.61
CA GLU A 127 -11.89 -1.34 10.90
C GLU A 127 -11.93 -2.54 11.87
N GLU A 128 -13.08 -3.19 11.98
CA GLU A 128 -13.25 -4.37 12.83
C GLU A 128 -12.41 -5.57 12.34
N LYS A 129 -12.38 -5.78 11.02
CA LYS A 129 -11.62 -6.89 10.42
C LYS A 129 -10.12 -6.79 10.67
N TYR A 130 -9.57 -5.58 10.65
CA TYR A 130 -8.11 -5.34 10.74
C TYR A 130 -7.68 -4.69 12.06
N GLY A 131 -8.59 -4.51 13.02
CA GLY A 131 -8.26 -3.87 14.31
C GLY A 131 -7.86 -2.40 14.23
N LEU A 132 -8.12 -1.73 13.11
CA LEU A 132 -7.79 -0.34 12.85
C LEU A 132 -9.00 0.55 13.17
N ILE A 133 -8.86 1.53 14.06
CA ILE A 133 -9.98 2.38 14.50
C ILE A 133 -9.67 3.83 14.21
N VAL A 134 -10.60 4.53 13.57
CA VAL A 134 -10.57 5.98 13.36
C VAL A 134 -11.99 6.55 13.49
N ASP A 135 -12.12 7.79 13.93
CA ASP A 135 -13.41 8.50 13.86
C ASP A 135 -13.67 8.90 12.38
N PRO A 136 -14.68 8.29 11.72
CA PRO A 136 -14.92 8.52 10.30
C PRO A 136 -15.32 9.96 9.96
N ASP A 137 -15.84 10.71 10.92
CA ASP A 137 -16.29 12.10 10.74
C ASP A 137 -15.22 13.14 11.12
N LYS A 138 -14.13 12.72 11.78
CA LYS A 138 -13.03 13.59 12.14
C LYS A 138 -12.33 14.16 10.90
N LYS A 139 -12.12 15.47 10.88
CA LYS A 139 -11.37 16.13 9.79
C LYS A 139 -9.88 15.85 9.91
N VAL A 140 -9.21 15.60 8.77
CA VAL A 140 -7.80 15.21 8.72
C VAL A 140 -6.88 16.25 9.34
N TYR A 141 -7.17 17.55 9.23
CA TYR A 141 -6.36 18.60 9.89
C TYR A 141 -6.38 18.53 11.41
N ASN A 142 -7.37 17.85 12.04
CA ASN A 142 -7.47 17.62 13.48
C ASN A 142 -6.88 16.28 13.93
N MET A 143 -6.35 15.47 13.00
CA MET A 143 -5.82 14.14 13.28
C MET A 143 -4.35 14.20 13.70
N SER A 144 -3.98 13.30 14.60
CA SER A 144 -2.60 12.96 14.87
C SER A 144 -1.96 12.28 13.66
N VAL A 145 -0.64 12.18 13.65
CA VAL A 145 0.12 11.50 12.59
C VAL A 145 -0.29 10.03 12.48
N SER A 146 -0.47 9.36 13.61
CA SER A 146 -0.93 7.97 13.68
C SER A 146 -2.34 7.79 13.10
N GLU A 147 -3.29 8.67 13.44
CA GLU A 147 -4.64 8.64 12.86
C GLU A 147 -4.61 8.83 11.33
N LYS A 148 -3.76 9.76 10.83
CA LYS A 148 -3.57 9.97 9.39
C LYS A 148 -3.04 8.71 8.72
N GLN A 149 -2.10 8.01 9.33
CA GLN A 149 -1.58 6.74 8.81
C GLN A 149 -2.66 5.66 8.79
N THR A 150 -3.44 5.54 9.85
CA THR A 150 -4.60 4.63 9.90
C THR A 150 -5.57 4.92 8.75
N VAL A 151 -5.88 6.19 8.47
CA VAL A 151 -6.74 6.57 7.34
C VAL A 151 -6.13 6.16 5.99
N GLU A 152 -4.81 6.33 5.78
CA GLU A 152 -4.14 5.90 4.54
C GLU A 152 -4.21 4.37 4.37
N ILE A 153 -4.00 3.60 5.45
CA ILE A 153 -4.11 2.13 5.41
C ILE A 153 -5.56 1.72 5.10
N LEU A 154 -6.54 2.28 5.82
CA LEU A 154 -7.96 2.01 5.57
C LEU A 154 -8.38 2.34 4.14
N LYS A 155 -7.85 3.42 3.57
CA LYS A 155 -8.09 3.84 2.19
C LYS A 155 -7.62 2.78 1.17
N VAL A 156 -6.45 2.19 1.35
CA VAL A 156 -5.96 1.14 0.43
C VAL A 156 -6.70 -0.19 0.65
N LEU A 157 -7.03 -0.54 1.90
CA LEU A 157 -7.84 -1.72 2.22
C LEU A 157 -9.28 -1.59 1.68
N TYR A 158 -9.90 -0.42 1.78
CA TYR A 158 -11.22 -0.13 1.24
C TYR A 158 -11.27 -0.29 -0.28
N ARG A 159 -10.15 -0.06 -0.96
CA ARG A 159 -10.00 -0.29 -2.41
C ARG A 159 -9.77 -1.75 -2.78
N GLY A 160 -9.67 -2.65 -1.78
CA GLY A 160 -9.50 -4.08 -1.97
C GLY A 160 -8.06 -4.56 -2.01
N ALA A 161 -7.13 -3.78 -1.47
CA ALA A 161 -5.74 -4.22 -1.35
C ALA A 161 -5.64 -5.46 -0.43
N ASN A 162 -4.89 -6.46 -0.87
CA ASN A 162 -4.48 -7.67 -0.14
C ASN A 162 -2.95 -7.80 -0.08
N ILE A 163 -2.24 -6.90 -0.74
CA ILE A 163 -0.81 -6.67 -0.60
C ILE A 163 -0.63 -5.22 -0.16
N LEU A 164 0.01 -5.01 1.00
CA LEU A 164 0.33 -3.69 1.50
C LEU A 164 1.82 -3.42 1.37
N ILE A 165 2.16 -2.34 0.70
CA ILE A 165 3.52 -1.79 0.67
C ILE A 165 3.52 -0.58 1.58
N LEU A 166 4.35 -0.62 2.63
CA LEU A 166 4.49 0.46 3.61
C LEU A 166 5.88 1.06 3.48
N ASP A 167 5.96 2.34 3.13
CA ASP A 167 7.23 3.06 3.00
C ASP A 167 7.52 3.82 4.31
N GLU A 168 8.52 3.34 5.08
CA GLU A 168 8.90 3.86 6.40
C GLU A 168 7.74 4.02 7.42
N PRO A 169 6.90 2.98 7.63
CA PRO A 169 5.68 3.11 8.44
C PRO A 169 5.96 3.41 9.92
N THR A 170 7.15 3.04 10.40
CA THR A 170 7.52 3.14 11.82
C THR A 170 8.11 4.49 12.22
N ALA A 171 8.40 5.36 11.25
CA ALA A 171 9.01 6.67 11.52
C ALA A 171 8.13 7.59 12.41
N VAL A 172 6.83 7.30 12.47
CA VAL A 172 5.83 8.16 13.13
C VAL A 172 4.85 7.41 14.06
N LEU A 173 5.00 6.09 14.18
CA LEU A 173 4.16 5.25 15.05
C LEU A 173 4.82 5.02 16.41
N THR A 174 4.01 4.94 17.45
CA THR A 174 4.45 4.46 18.75
C THR A 174 4.71 2.93 18.72
N PRO A 175 5.52 2.38 19.65
CA PRO A 175 5.75 0.94 19.71
C PRO A 175 4.46 0.10 19.79
N GLN A 176 3.43 0.60 20.48
CA GLN A 176 2.13 -0.08 20.61
C GLN A 176 1.35 -0.10 19.30
N GLU A 177 1.45 0.97 18.50
CA GLU A 177 0.82 1.06 17.19
C GLU A 177 1.56 0.20 16.17
N ILE A 178 2.88 0.10 16.28
CA ILE A 178 3.70 -0.81 15.45
C ILE A 178 3.25 -2.26 15.67
N THR A 179 3.10 -2.68 16.94
CA THR A 179 2.63 -4.03 17.26
C THR A 179 1.28 -4.30 16.60
N LYS A 180 0.29 -3.39 16.76
CA LYS A 180 -1.03 -3.56 16.15
C LYS A 180 -1.03 -3.57 14.61
N LEU A 181 -0.06 -2.93 13.98
CA LEU A 181 0.04 -2.92 12.52
C LEU A 181 0.49 -4.28 11.97
N PHE A 182 1.25 -5.04 12.76
CA PHE A 182 1.84 -6.32 12.35
C PHE A 182 1.15 -7.56 12.94
N ASP A 183 0.19 -7.39 13.86
CA ASP A 183 -0.70 -8.44 14.36
C ASP A 183 -1.82 -8.76 13.35
#